data_7c84057a567ab594e9063eedf4e3ed74
#
_entry.id   7c84057a567ab594e9063eedf4e3ed74
#
_cell.length_a   1.000
_cell.length_b   1.000
_cell.length_c   1.000
_cell.angle_alpha   90.00
_cell.angle_beta   90.00
_cell.angle_gamma   90.00
#
_symmetry.space_group_name_H-M   'P 1'
#
loop_
_entity.id
_entity.type
_entity.pdbx_description
1 polymer ?
#
loop_
_entity_poly.entity_id
_entity_poly.type
_entity_poly.pdbx_seq_one_letter_code
_entity_poly.pdbx_strand_id
1 'polypeptide(L)'
;VNRFYLKAPITGVLLLILFGNDVAAAEWVEVARPPNFVSAQEWGSQPDPIPEARKHQPKYVTLHHAGVLWTVDRDPVEFIRNMQLWGKRRPEIEQPPRNTYWPDLPYHFLIAPDGRIFEGRSLDYEPESNTNYELAGHLGVELMGNFEEQRPSLEQVESAVRLVAWLVAKYDLHLEAISTHSLVAKGQTSCPGRDFSRYFEGSPWQFKSWVTQVLLGKDPQIDLGQPLENGPTELITETKPRDK
;
A
#
# COMPACT_ATOMS: atom_id res chain seq x y z
N VAL A 1 40.91 -1.84 25.56
CA VAL A 1 41.00 -2.48 24.24
C VAL A 1 39.74 -2.16 23.50
N ASN A 2 39.81 -1.09 22.68
CA ASN A 2 38.67 -0.61 21.86
C ASN A 2 38.53 -1.51 20.64
N ARG A 3 37.43 -2.21 20.49
CA ARG A 3 37.03 -2.86 19.22
C ARG A 3 36.20 -1.86 18.40
N PHE A 4 36.80 -1.38 17.33
CA PHE A 4 36.09 -0.69 16.25
C PHE A 4 35.25 -1.72 15.46
N TYR A 5 33.94 -1.59 15.48
CA TYR A 5 33.09 -2.31 14.53
C TYR A 5 33.08 -1.54 13.21
N LEU A 6 33.76 -2.06 12.22
CA LEU A 6 33.60 -1.65 10.83
C LEU A 6 32.18 -2.06 10.36
N LYS A 7 31.37 -1.07 10.02
CA LYS A 7 30.12 -1.32 9.28
C LYS A 7 30.49 -1.88 7.91
N ALA A 8 30.01 -3.09 7.60
CA ALA A 8 30.08 -3.67 6.28
C ALA A 8 29.26 -2.81 5.30
N PRO A 9 29.71 -2.65 4.04
CA PRO A 9 28.94 -1.96 3.01
C PRO A 9 27.68 -2.77 2.71
N ILE A 10 26.55 -2.06 2.52
CA ILE A 10 25.27 -2.61 2.07
C ILE A 10 25.51 -3.25 0.70
N THR A 11 25.41 -4.57 0.64
CA THR A 11 25.53 -5.32 -0.62
C THR A 11 24.21 -5.16 -1.39
N GLY A 12 24.20 -4.26 -2.38
CA GLY A 12 23.03 -4.07 -3.24
C GLY A 12 22.70 -5.37 -3.99
N VAL A 13 21.41 -5.67 -4.08
CA VAL A 13 20.89 -6.82 -4.83
C VAL A 13 20.99 -6.53 -6.33
N LEU A 14 21.69 -7.39 -7.03
CA LEU A 14 21.98 -7.32 -8.46
C LEU A 14 20.80 -7.87 -9.27
N LEU A 15 20.05 -7.04 -9.97
CA LEU A 15 19.01 -7.46 -10.92
C LEU A 15 19.63 -7.63 -12.31
N LEU A 16 19.74 -8.87 -12.78
CA LEU A 16 20.21 -9.19 -14.14
C LEU A 16 19.09 -8.97 -15.17
N ILE A 17 19.20 -7.91 -15.97
CA ILE A 17 18.35 -7.70 -17.15
C ILE A 17 19.08 -8.25 -18.37
N LEU A 18 18.62 -9.41 -18.87
CA LEU A 18 19.19 -10.05 -20.06
C LEU A 18 18.66 -9.42 -21.35
N PHE A 19 19.37 -8.47 -21.92
CA PHE A 19 19.32 -8.15 -23.35
C PHE A 19 20.75 -7.92 -23.84
N GLY A 20 21.27 -8.87 -24.66
CA GLY A 20 22.43 -8.75 -25.54
C GLY A 20 23.73 -8.22 -24.92
N ASN A 21 24.64 -9.10 -24.64
CA ASN A 21 26.12 -8.93 -24.55
C ASN A 21 26.74 -7.73 -23.80
N ASP A 22 26.11 -7.13 -22.82
CA ASP A 22 26.76 -6.38 -21.76
C ASP A 22 25.74 -6.16 -20.63
N VAL A 23 25.68 -7.07 -19.65
CA VAL A 23 24.80 -6.97 -18.50
C VAL A 23 25.50 -6.11 -17.44
N ALA A 24 25.34 -4.80 -17.51
CA ALA A 24 25.61 -3.96 -16.36
C ALA A 24 24.49 -4.16 -15.34
N ALA A 25 24.84 -4.59 -14.15
CA ALA A 25 23.91 -4.61 -13.05
C ALA A 25 23.43 -3.19 -12.75
N ALA A 26 22.14 -2.96 -12.85
CA ALA A 26 21.57 -1.67 -12.45
C ALA A 26 21.59 -1.58 -10.92
N GLU A 27 22.38 -0.68 -10.38
CA GLU A 27 22.33 -0.36 -8.96
C GLU A 27 21.12 0.52 -8.67
N TRP A 28 20.33 0.18 -7.64
CA TRP A 28 19.25 1.02 -7.17
C TRP A 28 19.83 2.27 -6.52
N VAL A 29 19.20 3.42 -6.81
CA VAL A 29 19.55 4.67 -6.15
C VAL A 29 18.96 4.72 -4.73
N GLU A 30 19.49 5.59 -3.88
CA GLU A 30 18.84 5.91 -2.62
C GLU A 30 17.47 6.54 -2.89
N VAL A 31 16.39 5.89 -2.45
CA VAL A 31 15.03 6.36 -2.61
C VAL A 31 14.60 7.13 -1.37
N ALA A 32 14.39 8.42 -1.52
CA ALA A 32 13.89 9.26 -0.44
C ALA A 32 12.43 8.91 -0.10
N ARG A 33 12.07 9.10 1.18
CA ARG A 33 10.66 9.04 1.60
C ARG A 33 9.86 10.07 0.79
N PRO A 34 8.69 9.71 0.22
CA PRO A 34 7.84 10.67 -0.48
C PRO A 34 7.51 11.91 0.39
N PRO A 35 7.45 13.12 -0.18
CA PRO A 35 7.33 14.35 0.60
C PRO A 35 5.91 14.62 1.14
N ASN A 36 4.89 13.97 0.61
CA ASN A 36 3.47 14.20 0.90
C ASN A 36 2.92 13.33 2.05
N PHE A 37 3.77 13.02 3.03
CA PHE A 37 3.38 12.28 4.22
C PHE A 37 2.65 13.16 5.23
N VAL A 38 1.60 12.60 5.83
CA VAL A 38 0.92 13.10 7.02
C VAL A 38 1.17 12.10 8.13
N SER A 39 1.87 12.50 9.18
CA SER A 39 2.21 11.61 10.29
C SER A 39 0.97 11.20 11.09
N ALA A 40 1.08 10.08 11.81
CA ALA A 40 0.04 9.62 12.71
C ALA A 40 -0.35 10.68 13.76
N GLN A 41 0.64 11.45 14.23
CA GLN A 41 0.41 12.56 15.17
C GLN A 41 -0.39 13.71 14.54
N GLU A 42 -0.07 14.09 13.29
CA GLU A 42 -0.72 15.21 12.59
C GLU A 42 -2.21 14.94 12.33
N TRP A 43 -2.60 13.72 11.94
CA TRP A 43 -4.01 13.40 11.76
C TRP A 43 -4.72 13.00 13.07
N GLY A 44 -4.01 12.91 14.19
CA GLY A 44 -4.57 12.67 15.53
C GLY A 44 -4.85 11.20 15.81
N SER A 45 -3.96 10.29 15.41
CA SER A 45 -4.04 8.85 15.70
C SER A 45 -4.13 8.57 17.20
N GLN A 46 -4.96 7.60 17.57
CA GLN A 46 -5.17 7.15 18.95
C GLN A 46 -5.17 5.61 19.01
N PRO A 47 -4.03 4.95 18.74
CA PRO A 47 -3.96 3.49 18.81
C PRO A 47 -4.08 2.98 20.25
N ASP A 48 -4.65 1.79 20.43
CA ASP A 48 -4.51 1.01 21.64
C ASP A 48 -3.19 0.20 21.57
N PRO A 49 -2.64 -0.26 22.70
CA PRO A 49 -1.43 -1.05 22.70
C PRO A 49 -1.56 -2.32 21.85
N ILE A 50 -0.60 -2.55 20.96
CA ILE A 50 -0.51 -3.79 20.18
C ILE A 50 0.38 -4.77 20.94
N PRO A 51 -0.04 -6.04 21.11
CA PRO A 51 0.78 -7.05 21.81
C PRO A 51 2.16 -7.26 21.16
N GLU A 52 3.21 -7.34 21.96
CA GLU A 52 4.59 -7.56 21.50
C GLU A 52 4.73 -8.83 20.62
N ALA A 53 3.92 -9.86 20.90
CA ALA A 53 3.89 -11.09 20.09
C ALA A 53 3.47 -10.87 18.64
N ARG A 54 2.92 -9.70 18.30
CA ARG A 54 2.54 -9.30 16.95
C ARG A 54 3.61 -8.47 16.23
N LYS A 55 4.78 -8.30 16.82
CA LYS A 55 5.92 -7.71 16.15
C LYS A 55 6.41 -8.60 15.00
N HIS A 56 6.80 -7.93 13.91
CA HIS A 56 7.31 -8.63 12.74
C HIS A 56 8.50 -7.91 12.10
N GLN A 57 9.10 -8.57 11.11
CA GLN A 57 10.07 -7.98 10.22
C GLN A 57 9.42 -7.84 8.83
N PRO A 58 9.39 -6.64 8.22
CA PRO A 58 8.84 -6.44 6.88
C PRO A 58 9.53 -7.31 5.82
N LYS A 59 8.75 -8.01 5.01
CA LYS A 59 9.19 -8.90 3.93
C LYS A 59 8.37 -8.71 2.65
N TYR A 60 7.15 -8.21 2.76
CA TYR A 60 6.18 -8.09 1.67
C TYR A 60 5.47 -6.73 1.74
N VAL A 61 5.03 -6.25 0.59
CA VAL A 61 4.10 -5.11 0.49
C VAL A 61 2.82 -5.59 -0.16
N THR A 62 1.69 -5.39 0.52
CA THR A 62 0.37 -5.79 0.02
C THR A 62 -0.49 -4.56 -0.18
N LEU A 63 -0.98 -4.40 -1.41
CA LEU A 63 -1.82 -3.28 -1.82
C LEU A 63 -3.29 -3.63 -1.65
N HIS A 64 -4.03 -2.67 -1.10
CA HIS A 64 -5.44 -2.75 -0.79
C HIS A 64 -6.19 -1.55 -1.34
N HIS A 65 -7.51 -1.66 -1.40
CA HIS A 65 -8.41 -0.53 -1.45
C HIS A 65 -9.33 -0.52 -0.21
N ALA A 66 -9.91 0.65 0.08
CA ALA A 66 -10.88 0.76 1.18
C ALA A 66 -12.18 0.00 0.92
N GLY A 67 -12.52 -0.28 -0.34
CA GLY A 67 -13.78 -0.91 -0.73
C GLY A 67 -15.02 -0.05 -0.49
N VAL A 68 -14.82 1.24 -0.20
CA VAL A 68 -15.88 2.22 0.06
C VAL A 68 -15.85 3.27 -1.04
N LEU A 69 -17.01 3.51 -1.66
CA LEU A 69 -17.12 4.57 -2.69
C LEU A 69 -16.63 5.90 -2.10
N TRP A 70 -15.63 6.48 -2.74
CA TRP A 70 -15.12 7.79 -2.37
C TRP A 70 -15.84 8.87 -3.18
N THR A 71 -16.20 9.95 -2.52
CA THR A 71 -16.83 11.10 -3.15
C THR A 71 -15.99 12.37 -2.91
N VAL A 72 -16.12 13.35 -3.78
CA VAL A 72 -15.28 14.58 -3.77
C VAL A 72 -15.43 15.41 -2.50
N ASP A 73 -16.50 15.21 -1.73
CA ASP A 73 -16.79 15.90 -0.48
C ASP A 73 -16.26 15.18 0.77
N ARG A 74 -15.65 14.00 0.62
CA ARG A 74 -15.10 13.25 1.77
C ARG A 74 -13.79 13.83 2.26
N ASP A 75 -13.65 13.93 3.57
CA ASP A 75 -12.41 14.30 4.24
C ASP A 75 -11.57 13.04 4.55
N PRO A 76 -10.33 12.92 4.05
CA PRO A 76 -9.46 11.79 4.32
C PRO A 76 -9.14 11.60 5.81
N VAL A 77 -8.97 12.69 6.56
CA VAL A 77 -8.64 12.61 7.99
C VAL A 77 -9.83 12.08 8.78
N GLU A 78 -11.04 12.55 8.47
CA GLU A 78 -12.25 12.01 9.07
C GLU A 78 -12.44 10.52 8.74
N PHE A 79 -12.19 10.14 7.49
CA PHE A 79 -12.26 8.74 7.05
C PHE A 79 -11.33 7.84 7.85
N ILE A 80 -10.06 8.23 8.01
CA ILE A 80 -9.04 7.46 8.75
C ILE A 80 -9.40 7.34 10.23
N ARG A 81 -9.83 8.43 10.86
CA ARG A 81 -10.28 8.44 12.26
C ARG A 81 -11.47 7.50 12.46
N ASN A 82 -12.45 7.54 11.58
CA ASN A 82 -13.61 6.66 11.64
C ASN A 82 -13.22 5.19 11.44
N MET A 83 -12.25 4.88 10.56
CA MET A 83 -11.73 3.52 10.39
C MET A 83 -11.02 3.02 11.65
N GLN A 84 -10.17 3.84 12.29
CA GLN A 84 -9.49 3.49 13.54
C GLN A 84 -10.50 3.25 14.66
N LEU A 85 -11.50 4.12 14.82
CA LEU A 85 -12.57 3.95 15.80
C LEU A 85 -13.39 2.69 15.54
N TRP A 86 -13.71 2.41 14.26
CA TRP A 86 -14.43 1.20 13.89
C TRP A 86 -13.63 -0.06 14.21
N GLY A 87 -12.33 -0.07 13.95
CA GLY A 87 -11.42 -1.17 14.29
C GLY A 87 -11.42 -1.50 15.79
N LYS A 88 -11.52 -0.47 16.63
CA LYS A 88 -11.48 -0.56 18.09
C LYS A 88 -12.83 -0.84 18.75
N ARG A 89 -13.92 -0.93 17.99
CA ARG A 89 -15.21 -1.33 18.56
C ARG A 89 -15.16 -2.77 19.05
N ARG A 90 -15.86 -3.03 20.14
CA ARG A 90 -15.98 -4.39 20.68
C ARG A 90 -16.79 -5.25 19.72
N PRO A 91 -16.25 -6.37 19.23
CA PRO A 91 -16.94 -7.21 18.23
C PRO A 91 -18.31 -7.70 18.68
N GLU A 92 -18.47 -7.95 19.98
CA GLU A 92 -19.68 -8.51 20.58
C GLU A 92 -20.90 -7.56 20.58
N ILE A 93 -20.68 -6.26 20.37
CA ILE A 93 -21.77 -5.26 20.33
C ILE A 93 -22.20 -4.88 18.91
N GLU A 94 -21.52 -5.40 17.89
CA GLU A 94 -21.88 -5.17 16.49
C GLU A 94 -22.96 -6.13 16.00
N GLN A 95 -23.73 -5.69 15.01
CA GLN A 95 -24.77 -6.50 14.38
C GLN A 95 -24.60 -6.56 12.85
N PRO A 96 -24.12 -7.67 12.27
CA PRO A 96 -23.63 -8.88 12.95
C PRO A 96 -22.31 -8.65 13.68
N PRO A 97 -22.00 -9.44 14.71
CA PRO A 97 -20.76 -9.29 15.46
C PRO A 97 -19.54 -9.45 14.55
N ARG A 98 -18.57 -8.55 14.68
CA ARG A 98 -17.28 -8.69 14.05
C ARG A 98 -16.39 -9.68 14.82
N ASN A 99 -15.64 -10.51 14.12
CA ASN A 99 -14.85 -11.57 14.76
C ASN A 99 -13.57 -11.07 15.43
N THR A 100 -13.12 -9.86 15.12
CA THR A 100 -11.82 -9.37 15.57
C THR A 100 -11.85 -7.92 16.04
N TYR A 101 -11.16 -7.66 17.13
CA TYR A 101 -10.81 -6.33 17.60
C TYR A 101 -9.47 -5.92 17.00
N TRP A 102 -9.41 -4.71 16.43
CA TRP A 102 -8.19 -4.13 15.91
C TRP A 102 -7.73 -2.98 16.81
N PRO A 103 -6.56 -3.07 17.45
CA PRO A 103 -6.09 -2.04 18.36
C PRO A 103 -5.72 -0.74 17.64
N ASP A 104 -5.50 -0.80 16.33
CA ASP A 104 -5.12 0.31 15.48
C ASP A 104 -5.67 0.10 14.07
N LEU A 105 -5.38 1.04 13.15
CA LEU A 105 -5.66 0.88 11.73
C LEU A 105 -5.14 -0.48 11.23
N PRO A 106 -5.84 -1.12 10.27
CA PRO A 106 -5.39 -2.40 9.70
C PRO A 106 -4.19 -2.25 8.76
N TYR A 107 -3.87 -1.03 8.32
CA TYR A 107 -2.84 -0.72 7.33
C TYR A 107 -1.74 0.15 7.92
N HIS A 108 -0.54 0.06 7.32
CA HIS A 108 0.62 0.87 7.69
C HIS A 108 0.61 2.24 7.00
N PHE A 109 0.02 2.30 5.82
CA PHE A 109 -0.15 3.53 5.06
C PHE A 109 -1.52 3.56 4.39
N LEU A 110 -2.10 4.77 4.31
CA LEU A 110 -3.35 5.03 3.60
C LEU A 110 -3.11 6.20 2.64
N ILE A 111 -3.54 6.04 1.39
CA ILE A 111 -3.29 7.03 0.33
C ILE A 111 -4.62 7.64 -0.11
N ALA A 112 -4.76 8.95 0.09
CA ALA A 112 -5.92 9.70 -0.35
C ALA A 112 -5.92 9.94 -1.86
N PRO A 113 -7.07 10.27 -2.47
CA PRO A 113 -7.16 10.56 -3.91
C PRO A 113 -6.28 11.71 -4.40
N ASP A 114 -5.95 12.65 -3.53
CA ASP A 114 -5.04 13.77 -3.81
C ASP A 114 -3.56 13.41 -3.65
N GLY A 115 -3.25 12.15 -3.43
CA GLY A 115 -1.90 11.62 -3.30
C GLY A 115 -1.29 11.76 -1.91
N ARG A 116 -1.93 12.40 -0.92
CA ARG A 116 -1.41 12.44 0.45
C ARG A 116 -1.30 11.03 1.03
N ILE A 117 -0.17 10.75 1.69
CA ILE A 117 0.14 9.47 2.32
C ILE A 117 0.04 9.64 3.83
N PHE A 118 -0.90 8.98 4.45
CA PHE A 118 -1.11 8.99 5.90
C PHE A 118 -0.41 7.81 6.55
N GLU A 119 0.37 8.07 7.59
CA GLU A 119 0.89 7.02 8.46
C GLU A 119 -0.26 6.37 9.24
N GLY A 120 -0.33 5.06 9.20
CA GLY A 120 -1.27 4.27 9.97
C GLY A 120 -0.59 3.55 11.13
N ARG A 121 -0.75 2.22 11.15
CA ARG A 121 -0.13 1.34 12.14
C ARG A 121 1.41 1.40 12.06
N SER A 122 2.07 1.27 13.22
CA SER A 122 3.53 1.15 13.27
C SER A 122 4.04 -0.01 12.42
N LEU A 123 5.14 0.25 11.69
CA LEU A 123 5.83 -0.73 10.84
C LEU A 123 6.41 -1.92 11.60
N ASP A 124 6.49 -1.83 12.93
CA ASP A 124 7.00 -2.90 13.79
C ASP A 124 5.99 -4.03 14.00
N TYR A 125 4.72 -3.82 13.69
CA TYR A 125 3.64 -4.76 13.96
C TYR A 125 2.93 -5.19 12.68
N GLU A 126 2.56 -6.47 12.61
CA GLU A 126 1.80 -7.02 11.49
C GLU A 126 0.44 -6.29 11.28
N PRO A 127 -0.07 -6.23 10.05
CA PRO A 127 -1.36 -5.59 9.74
C PRO A 127 -2.55 -6.39 10.30
N GLU A 128 -3.77 -5.92 10.03
CA GLU A 128 -5.01 -6.66 10.24
C GLU A 128 -5.66 -7.02 8.90
N SER A 129 -6.47 -8.07 8.90
CA SER A 129 -7.29 -8.45 7.75
C SER A 129 -8.54 -9.21 8.17
N ASN A 130 -9.61 -9.11 7.38
CA ASN A 130 -10.81 -9.94 7.49
C ASN A 130 -10.72 -11.24 6.65
N THR A 131 -9.58 -11.50 6.01
CA THR A 131 -9.31 -12.71 5.22
C THR A 131 -8.17 -13.52 5.85
N ASN A 132 -8.08 -14.79 5.48
CA ASN A 132 -7.07 -15.69 6.02
C ASN A 132 -5.85 -15.75 5.10
N TYR A 133 -4.76 -15.14 5.53
CA TYR A 133 -3.40 -15.32 4.99
C TYR A 133 -2.39 -15.02 6.10
N GLU A 134 -1.12 -15.36 5.92
CA GLU A 134 -0.07 -15.03 6.88
C GLU A 134 0.14 -13.51 6.90
N LEU A 135 -0.12 -12.88 8.05
CA LEU A 135 -0.01 -11.42 8.19
C LEU A 135 1.42 -10.97 8.50
N ALA A 136 2.19 -11.85 9.19
CA ALA A 136 3.55 -11.50 9.57
C ALA A 136 4.43 -11.25 8.34
N GLY A 137 5.15 -10.15 8.38
CA GLY A 137 6.01 -9.70 7.29
C GLY A 137 5.33 -8.79 6.27
N HIS A 138 3.99 -8.69 6.26
CA HIS A 138 3.29 -7.84 5.30
C HIS A 138 3.19 -6.38 5.77
N LEU A 139 3.56 -5.45 4.89
CA LEU A 139 3.24 -4.03 5.01
C LEU A 139 1.98 -3.75 4.19
N GLY A 140 0.87 -3.44 4.85
CA GLY A 140 -0.39 -3.08 4.20
C GLY A 140 -0.38 -1.63 3.74
N VAL A 141 -0.65 -1.40 2.47
CA VAL A 141 -0.84 -0.07 1.85
C VAL A 141 -2.24 -0.01 1.27
N GLU A 142 -3.09 0.85 1.82
CA GLU A 142 -4.44 1.06 1.34
C GLU A 142 -4.52 2.30 0.45
N LEU A 143 -5.22 2.20 -0.66
CA LEU A 143 -5.70 3.33 -1.44
C LEU A 143 -7.17 3.58 -1.09
N MET A 144 -7.50 4.80 -0.63
CA MET A 144 -8.87 5.19 -0.31
C MET A 144 -9.73 5.16 -1.56
N GLY A 145 -10.87 4.48 -1.52
CA GLY A 145 -11.78 4.33 -2.64
C GLY A 145 -12.26 2.89 -2.85
N ASN A 146 -13.14 2.71 -3.84
CA ASN A 146 -13.62 1.40 -4.28
C ASN A 146 -13.34 1.20 -5.76
N PHE A 147 -12.27 0.52 -6.10
CA PHE A 147 -11.84 0.34 -7.49
C PHE A 147 -12.57 -0.81 -8.23
N GLU A 148 -13.65 -1.32 -7.66
CA GLU A 148 -14.70 -2.01 -8.39
C GLU A 148 -15.69 -1.03 -9.07
N GLU A 149 -15.87 0.17 -8.49
CA GLU A 149 -16.91 1.13 -8.88
C GLU A 149 -16.36 2.45 -9.41
N GLN A 150 -15.09 2.75 -9.19
CA GLN A 150 -14.40 3.98 -9.63
C GLN A 150 -12.95 3.69 -9.97
N ARG A 151 -12.30 4.62 -10.63
CA ARG A 151 -10.89 4.52 -11.01
C ARG A 151 -10.03 5.33 -10.04
N PRO A 152 -8.82 4.88 -9.68
CA PRO A 152 -7.90 5.67 -8.88
C PRO A 152 -7.49 6.95 -9.62
N SER A 153 -7.08 7.98 -8.90
CA SER A 153 -6.44 9.17 -9.49
C SER A 153 -4.99 8.87 -9.88
N LEU A 154 -4.44 9.69 -10.76
CA LEU A 154 -3.02 9.59 -11.13
C LEU A 154 -2.13 9.86 -9.93
N GLU A 155 -2.45 10.90 -9.15
CA GLU A 155 -1.73 11.30 -7.92
C GLU A 155 -1.71 10.18 -6.88
N GLN A 156 -2.81 9.45 -6.74
CA GLN A 156 -2.93 8.34 -5.82
C GLN A 156 -2.05 7.15 -6.25
N VAL A 157 -2.05 6.81 -7.54
CA VAL A 157 -1.22 5.73 -8.08
C VAL A 157 0.26 6.12 -8.04
N GLU A 158 0.61 7.36 -8.37
CA GLU A 158 1.99 7.85 -8.28
C GLU A 158 2.51 7.79 -6.84
N SER A 159 1.71 8.23 -5.87
CA SER A 159 2.06 8.14 -4.45
C SER A 159 2.25 6.70 -4.00
N ALA A 160 1.40 5.77 -4.46
CA ALA A 160 1.55 4.34 -4.17
C ALA A 160 2.85 3.76 -4.75
N VAL A 161 3.18 4.10 -5.99
CA VAL A 161 4.42 3.66 -6.66
C VAL A 161 5.66 4.17 -5.92
N ARG A 162 5.71 5.46 -5.59
CA ARG A 162 6.85 6.07 -4.87
C ARG A 162 6.97 5.54 -3.44
N LEU A 163 5.85 5.35 -2.73
CA LEU A 163 5.83 4.75 -1.41
C LEU A 163 6.36 3.31 -1.44
N VAL A 164 5.89 2.49 -2.37
CA VAL A 164 6.33 1.10 -2.50
C VAL A 164 7.81 1.04 -2.88
N ALA A 165 8.30 1.89 -3.78
CA ALA A 165 9.72 1.97 -4.10
C ALA A 165 10.57 2.32 -2.87
N TRP A 166 10.13 3.28 -2.06
CA TRP A 166 10.80 3.62 -0.81
C TRP A 166 10.80 2.44 0.19
N LEU A 167 9.70 1.72 0.34
CA LEU A 167 9.62 0.54 1.21
C LEU A 167 10.54 -0.60 0.72
N VAL A 168 10.55 -0.85 -0.59
CA VAL A 168 11.44 -1.84 -1.22
C VAL A 168 12.90 -1.49 -0.94
N ALA A 169 13.32 -0.26 -1.15
CA ALA A 169 14.68 0.19 -0.88
C ALA A 169 15.02 0.16 0.63
N LYS A 170 14.08 0.60 1.49
CA LYS A 170 14.29 0.68 2.94
C LYS A 170 14.49 -0.67 3.60
N TYR A 171 13.76 -1.70 3.15
CA TYR A 171 13.78 -3.03 3.74
C TYR A 171 14.50 -4.07 2.89
N ASP A 172 15.17 -3.65 1.83
CA ASP A 172 15.89 -4.52 0.87
C ASP A 172 14.99 -5.66 0.35
N LEU A 173 13.79 -5.30 -0.10
CA LEU A 173 12.80 -6.26 -0.58
C LEU A 173 13.02 -6.58 -2.06
N HIS A 174 12.70 -7.81 -2.46
CA HIS A 174 12.59 -8.15 -3.88
C HIS A 174 11.29 -7.59 -4.49
N LEU A 175 11.29 -7.29 -5.78
CA LEU A 175 10.08 -6.82 -6.49
C LEU A 175 8.93 -7.85 -6.44
N GLU A 176 9.26 -9.14 -6.33
CA GLU A 176 8.29 -10.24 -6.16
C GLU A 176 7.54 -10.18 -4.81
N ALA A 177 8.09 -9.46 -3.83
CA ALA A 177 7.43 -9.23 -2.55
C ALA A 177 6.24 -8.25 -2.65
N ILE A 178 6.08 -7.55 -3.78
CA ILE A 178 4.96 -6.64 -4.02
C ILE A 178 3.77 -7.48 -4.53
N SER A 179 2.62 -7.36 -3.87
CA SER A 179 1.41 -8.11 -4.22
C SER A 179 0.15 -7.30 -3.93
N THR A 180 -1.01 -7.86 -4.28
CA THR A 180 -2.32 -7.34 -3.89
C THR A 180 -3.00 -8.27 -2.90
N HIS A 181 -4.01 -7.76 -2.20
CA HIS A 181 -4.78 -8.56 -1.24
C HIS A 181 -5.43 -9.79 -1.90
N SER A 182 -6.02 -9.65 -3.09
CA SER A 182 -6.61 -10.78 -3.83
C SER A 182 -5.59 -11.85 -4.25
N LEU A 183 -4.33 -11.47 -4.45
CA LEU A 183 -3.26 -12.42 -4.81
C LEU A 183 -2.75 -13.20 -3.60
N VAL A 184 -2.70 -12.59 -2.41
CA VAL A 184 -2.27 -13.27 -1.17
C VAL A 184 -3.41 -14.04 -0.51
N ALA A 185 -4.67 -13.57 -0.62
CA ALA A 185 -5.88 -14.19 -0.07
C ALA A 185 -6.81 -14.71 -1.18
N LYS A 186 -6.29 -15.59 -2.02
CA LYS A 186 -6.97 -16.08 -3.23
C LYS A 186 -8.38 -16.59 -2.95
N GLY A 187 -9.36 -16.10 -3.74
CA GLY A 187 -10.75 -16.51 -3.66
C GLY A 187 -11.53 -15.98 -2.46
N GLN A 188 -10.91 -15.15 -1.61
CA GLN A 188 -11.55 -14.59 -0.41
C GLN A 188 -11.95 -13.12 -0.58
N THR A 189 -11.37 -12.41 -1.55
CA THR A 189 -11.59 -10.98 -1.75
C THR A 189 -11.32 -10.57 -3.18
N SER A 190 -11.98 -9.50 -3.67
CA SER A 190 -11.66 -8.79 -4.90
C SER A 190 -10.71 -7.60 -4.68
N CYS A 191 -10.34 -7.30 -3.42
CA CYS A 191 -9.44 -6.20 -3.08
C CYS A 191 -8.07 -6.35 -3.77
N PRO A 192 -7.55 -5.33 -4.44
CA PRO A 192 -7.88 -3.90 -4.39
C PRO A 192 -8.89 -3.41 -5.44
N GLY A 193 -9.73 -4.27 -5.98
CA GLY A 193 -10.70 -3.94 -7.02
C GLY A 193 -10.14 -4.08 -8.44
N ARG A 194 -11.02 -4.38 -9.39
CA ARG A 194 -10.61 -4.75 -10.77
C ARG A 194 -9.84 -3.66 -11.50
N ASP A 195 -10.19 -2.37 -11.33
CA ASP A 195 -9.49 -1.30 -12.06
C ASP A 195 -8.06 -1.09 -11.53
N PHE A 196 -7.78 -1.34 -10.25
CA PHE A 196 -6.42 -1.30 -9.73
C PHE A 196 -5.67 -2.62 -9.94
N SER A 197 -6.35 -3.77 -9.83
CA SER A 197 -5.75 -5.10 -10.01
C SER A 197 -5.16 -5.30 -11.41
N ARG A 198 -5.71 -4.63 -12.44
CA ARG A 198 -5.20 -4.70 -13.82
C ARG A 198 -3.72 -4.34 -13.96
N TYR A 199 -3.18 -3.49 -13.08
CA TYR A 199 -1.76 -3.12 -13.10
C TYR A 199 -0.83 -4.22 -12.57
N PHE A 200 -1.41 -5.31 -12.05
CA PHE A 200 -0.73 -6.52 -11.60
C PHE A 200 -0.97 -7.71 -12.53
N GLU A 201 -1.51 -7.46 -13.71
CA GLU A 201 -1.72 -8.47 -14.75
C GLU A 201 -0.65 -8.35 -15.85
N GLY A 202 -0.52 -9.41 -16.65
CA GLY A 202 0.49 -9.46 -17.71
C GLY A 202 1.91 -9.79 -17.22
N SER A 203 2.91 -9.55 -18.06
CA SER A 203 4.32 -9.79 -17.73
C SER A 203 5.23 -8.84 -18.54
N PRO A 204 6.04 -7.99 -17.90
CA PRO A 204 6.05 -7.70 -16.46
C PRO A 204 4.76 -6.99 -15.99
N TRP A 205 4.46 -7.06 -14.71
CA TRP A 205 3.37 -6.27 -14.14
C TRP A 205 3.68 -4.77 -14.27
N GLN A 206 2.72 -4.01 -14.72
CA GLN A 206 2.88 -2.58 -14.98
C GLN A 206 3.25 -1.81 -13.70
N PHE A 207 2.61 -2.13 -12.57
CA PHE A 207 2.93 -1.52 -11.28
C PHE A 207 4.40 -1.74 -10.87
N LYS A 208 4.92 -2.96 -11.01
CA LYS A 208 6.34 -3.26 -10.71
C LYS A 208 7.29 -2.53 -11.64
N SER A 209 6.90 -2.35 -12.90
CA SER A 209 7.70 -1.56 -13.87
C SER A 209 7.82 -0.09 -13.42
N TRP A 210 6.74 0.52 -12.95
CA TRP A 210 6.78 1.88 -12.41
C TRP A 210 7.65 1.98 -11.15
N VAL A 211 7.50 1.03 -10.21
CA VAL A 211 8.36 0.93 -9.01
C VAL A 211 9.84 0.82 -9.42
N THR A 212 10.14 -0.01 -10.41
CA THR A 212 11.51 -0.18 -10.92
C THR A 212 12.07 1.12 -11.47
N GLN A 213 11.27 1.93 -12.18
CA GLN A 213 11.71 3.23 -12.68
C GLN A 213 12.16 4.14 -11.55
N VAL A 214 11.40 4.20 -10.45
CA VAL A 214 11.77 5.00 -9.25
C VAL A 214 13.05 4.47 -8.62
N LEU A 215 13.20 3.15 -8.47
CA LEU A 215 14.40 2.52 -7.93
C LEU A 215 15.65 2.80 -8.78
N LEU A 216 15.47 3.05 -10.06
CA LEU A 216 16.54 3.46 -11.01
C LEU A 216 16.73 4.99 -11.07
N GLY A 217 16.10 5.77 -10.19
CA GLY A 217 16.21 7.22 -10.14
C GLY A 217 15.46 7.95 -11.26
N LYS A 218 14.47 7.30 -11.87
CA LYS A 218 13.64 7.87 -12.94
C LYS A 218 12.27 8.24 -12.41
N ASP A 219 11.65 9.25 -13.03
CA ASP A 219 10.22 9.51 -12.80
C ASP A 219 9.38 8.39 -13.44
N PRO A 220 8.42 7.82 -12.70
CA PRO A 220 7.59 6.74 -13.22
C PRO A 220 6.67 7.28 -14.32
N GLN A 221 6.69 6.62 -15.48
CA GLN A 221 5.79 6.95 -16.59
C GLN A 221 4.46 6.23 -16.39
N ILE A 222 3.61 6.78 -15.51
CA ILE A 222 2.33 6.17 -15.14
C ILE A 222 1.29 6.48 -16.21
N ASP A 223 0.73 5.43 -16.79
CA ASP A 223 -0.42 5.48 -17.67
C ASP A 223 -1.54 4.63 -17.07
N LEU A 224 -2.62 5.29 -16.63
CA LEU A 224 -3.80 4.61 -16.10
C LEU A 224 -4.59 3.83 -17.17
N GLY A 225 -4.29 4.05 -18.45
CA GLY A 225 -4.97 3.43 -19.57
C GLY A 225 -6.45 3.85 -19.69
N GLN A 226 -7.12 3.31 -20.72
CA GLN A 226 -8.56 3.48 -20.89
C GLN A 226 -9.33 2.68 -19.82
N PRO A 227 -10.58 3.05 -19.50
CA PRO A 227 -11.45 2.22 -18.68
C PRO A 227 -11.49 0.76 -19.19
N LEU A 228 -11.58 -0.19 -18.27
CA LEU A 228 -11.81 -1.59 -18.64
C LEU A 228 -13.18 -1.74 -19.29
N GLU A 229 -13.31 -2.67 -20.23
CA GLU A 229 -14.62 -3.08 -20.74
C GLU A 229 -15.52 -3.54 -19.59
N ASN A 230 -16.69 -2.94 -19.46
CA ASN A 230 -17.60 -3.16 -18.32
C ASN A 230 -17.01 -2.80 -16.93
N GLY A 231 -15.92 -2.01 -16.89
CA GLY A 231 -15.32 -1.47 -15.67
C GLY A 231 -15.84 -0.08 -15.31
N PRO A 232 -15.36 0.48 -14.19
CA PRO A 232 -15.66 1.86 -13.84
C PRO A 232 -15.04 2.82 -14.85
N THR A 233 -15.76 3.90 -15.15
CA THR A 233 -15.29 4.96 -16.06
C THR A 233 -14.89 6.23 -15.32
N GLU A 234 -15.51 6.50 -14.18
CA GLU A 234 -15.35 7.72 -13.40
C GLU A 234 -14.09 7.67 -12.54
N LEU A 235 -13.29 8.72 -12.60
CA LEU A 235 -12.14 8.88 -11.69
C LEU A 235 -12.64 9.21 -10.28
N ILE A 236 -11.91 8.75 -9.29
CA ILE A 236 -12.22 8.96 -7.88
C ILE A 236 -12.34 10.45 -7.52
N THR A 237 -11.58 11.31 -8.18
CA THR A 237 -11.59 12.77 -8.00
C THR A 237 -12.80 13.45 -8.63
N GLU A 238 -13.59 12.73 -9.41
CA GLU A 238 -14.79 13.22 -10.11
C GLU A 238 -16.08 12.64 -9.51
N THR A 239 -15.96 11.58 -8.72
CA THR A 239 -17.10 10.85 -8.16
C THR A 239 -17.89 11.71 -7.18
N LYS A 240 -19.16 11.93 -7.48
CA LYS A 240 -20.09 12.71 -6.66
C LYS A 240 -20.87 11.81 -5.71
N PRO A 241 -21.40 12.38 -4.59
CA PRO A 241 -22.37 11.67 -3.76
C PRO A 241 -23.56 11.20 -4.60
N ARG A 242 -24.02 9.97 -4.35
CA ARG A 242 -25.26 9.46 -4.96
C ARG A 242 -26.46 10.17 -4.30
N ASP A 243 -27.38 10.66 -5.11
CA ASP A 243 -28.65 11.17 -4.62
C ASP A 243 -29.36 10.04 -3.82
N LYS A 244 -29.88 10.39 -2.63
CA LYS A 244 -30.52 9.44 -1.72
C LYS A 244 -31.97 9.16 -2.13
#